data_1e55ca2afbb709db7efee64389387cf0
#
_entry.id   1e55ca2afbb709db7efee64389387cf0
#
_cell.length_a   1.000
_cell.length_b   1.000
_cell.length_c   1.000
_cell.angle_alpha   90.00
_cell.angle_beta   90.00
_cell.angle_gamma   90.00
#
_symmetry.space_group_name_H-M   'P 1'
#
loop_
_entity.id
_entity.type
_entity.pdbx_description
1 polymer ?
#
loop_
_entity_poly.entity_id
_entity_poly.type
_entity_poly.pdbx_seq_one_letter_code
_entity_poly.pdbx_strand_id
1 'polypeptide(L)'
;MPTLRIAVRKFDPFESAIRRQFADFARAVDHGAGLELEVLELNDLHRRLFEQRGLADGSLDITFLSTDWLAEAQAAGLIDDLTPRLARAPIADFPQAWSPSLLELQSFAGGFWGLPYHDGPACLIYRTDLLAEAALAVPRTWAEFHAAARRLHAPRLGRHGTALALFPDGHNSFYDFCIQVWSRGGDPFGDGARPRLCSPAAAEALEFLRALAADDAAVAPGAPELDSVKLGLLFCEGKVALMTNWFGFAALGERWRESRVKGRIAVAPIPRGTGYGGRSVSLNVFWVLALAAGSRQKELAWSFMRHAATAPMDKLTTLEGAIGVRRSTWSDPDVNRLIPFFHELEVLHEHARQLPVHPRLADIARVIDDLLAKATATSLPVESLLREAQERVERIVA
;
A
#
# COMPACT_ATOMS: atom_id res chain seq x y z
N MET A 1 31.94 -16.97 -7.36
CA MET A 1 31.40 -15.66 -7.75
C MET A 1 30.51 -15.18 -6.63
N PRO A 2 30.47 -13.89 -6.27
CA PRO A 2 29.56 -13.40 -5.26
C PRO A 2 28.11 -13.54 -5.76
N THR A 3 27.22 -13.94 -4.86
CA THR A 3 25.79 -14.10 -5.18
C THR A 3 24.99 -13.16 -4.30
N LEU A 4 24.15 -12.34 -4.92
CA LEU A 4 23.22 -11.45 -4.23
C LEU A 4 21.93 -12.21 -3.94
N ARG A 5 21.51 -12.26 -2.67
CA ARG A 5 20.31 -12.96 -2.21
C ARG A 5 19.25 -11.94 -1.84
N ILE A 6 18.13 -11.98 -2.55
CA ILE A 6 17.05 -11.02 -2.37
C ILE A 6 15.74 -11.74 -2.06
N ALA A 7 15.05 -11.32 -1.01
CA ALA A 7 13.68 -11.77 -0.74
C ALA A 7 12.67 -10.72 -1.19
N VAL A 8 11.67 -11.14 -1.95
CA VAL A 8 10.61 -10.26 -2.47
C VAL A 8 9.23 -10.84 -2.20
N ARG A 9 8.23 -9.98 -2.04
CA ARG A 9 6.84 -10.41 -2.03
C ARG A 9 6.48 -11.03 -3.39
N LYS A 10 5.71 -12.10 -3.36
CA LYS A 10 5.15 -12.72 -4.56
C LYS A 10 4.16 -11.77 -5.25
N PHE A 11 4.63 -11.21 -6.31
CA PHE A 11 3.90 -10.37 -7.25
C PHE A 11 4.74 -10.37 -8.54
N ASP A 12 4.20 -10.91 -9.62
CA ASP A 12 4.94 -11.13 -10.87
C ASP A 12 5.72 -9.90 -11.35
N PRO A 13 5.17 -8.66 -11.28
CA PRO A 13 5.92 -7.45 -11.62
C PRO A 13 7.18 -7.21 -10.78
N PHE A 14 7.18 -7.59 -9.50
CA PHE A 14 8.38 -7.45 -8.65
C PHE A 14 9.48 -8.40 -9.07
N GLU A 15 9.12 -9.66 -9.28
CA GLU A 15 10.08 -10.66 -9.73
C GLU A 15 10.67 -10.29 -11.08
N SER A 16 9.83 -9.93 -12.06
CA SER A 16 10.25 -9.53 -13.40
C SER A 16 11.16 -8.30 -13.37
N ALA A 17 10.76 -7.25 -12.64
CA ALA A 17 11.54 -6.02 -12.53
C ALA A 17 12.92 -6.27 -11.89
N ILE A 18 13.00 -6.96 -10.75
CA ILE A 18 14.27 -7.25 -10.08
C ILE A 18 15.20 -8.09 -10.96
N ARG A 19 14.68 -9.13 -11.64
CA ARG A 19 15.50 -9.95 -12.54
C ARG A 19 16.08 -9.15 -13.70
N ARG A 20 15.29 -8.27 -14.30
CA ARG A 20 15.72 -7.41 -15.40
C ARG A 20 16.70 -6.33 -14.93
N GLN A 21 16.44 -5.68 -13.81
CA GLN A 21 17.36 -4.71 -13.19
C GLN A 21 18.68 -5.35 -12.82
N PHE A 22 18.66 -6.58 -12.28
CA PHE A 22 19.88 -7.30 -11.96
C PHE A 22 20.65 -7.72 -13.21
N ALA A 23 19.98 -8.16 -14.26
CA ALA A 23 20.63 -8.48 -15.54
C ALA A 23 21.30 -7.24 -16.19
N ASP A 24 20.68 -6.06 -16.06
CA ASP A 24 21.25 -4.79 -16.50
C ASP A 24 22.47 -4.39 -15.64
N PHE A 25 22.32 -4.47 -14.32
CA PHE A 25 23.40 -4.22 -13.36
C PHE A 25 24.63 -5.12 -13.60
N ALA A 26 24.41 -6.43 -13.77
CA ALA A 26 25.49 -7.37 -13.99
C ALA A 26 26.29 -7.09 -15.26
N ARG A 27 25.61 -6.60 -16.33
CA ARG A 27 26.29 -6.15 -17.56
C ARG A 27 27.07 -4.86 -17.39
N ALA A 28 26.52 -3.92 -16.61
CA ALA A 28 27.13 -2.59 -16.43
C ALA A 28 28.38 -2.64 -15.54
N VAL A 29 28.48 -3.58 -14.59
CA VAL A 29 29.51 -3.58 -13.55
C VAL A 29 30.54 -4.72 -13.72
N ASP A 30 30.34 -5.59 -14.72
CA ASP A 30 31.23 -6.73 -15.09
C ASP A 30 31.70 -7.59 -13.88
N HIS A 31 30.84 -7.78 -12.89
CA HIS A 31 31.20 -8.44 -11.64
C HIS A 31 31.02 -9.97 -11.64
N GLY A 32 30.43 -10.53 -12.68
CA GLY A 32 30.09 -11.97 -12.70
C GLY A 32 29.22 -12.40 -11.51
N ALA A 33 28.53 -11.46 -10.85
CA ALA A 33 27.67 -11.76 -9.71
C ALA A 33 26.46 -12.56 -10.13
N GLY A 34 26.03 -13.52 -9.28
CA GLY A 34 24.78 -14.26 -9.41
C GLY A 34 23.64 -13.60 -8.64
N LEU A 35 22.40 -13.96 -8.97
CA LEU A 35 21.17 -13.58 -8.25
C LEU A 35 20.47 -14.84 -7.76
N GLU A 36 20.21 -14.90 -6.47
CA GLU A 36 19.24 -15.79 -5.86
C GLU A 36 18.03 -14.99 -5.39
N LEU A 37 16.84 -15.34 -5.85
CA LEU A 37 15.61 -14.60 -5.55
C LEU A 37 14.62 -15.53 -4.84
N GLU A 38 14.30 -15.21 -3.58
CA GLU A 38 13.22 -15.83 -2.83
C GLU A 38 11.92 -15.04 -3.08
N VAL A 39 10.91 -15.68 -3.69
CA VAL A 39 9.62 -15.08 -4.00
C VAL A 39 8.57 -15.67 -3.05
N LEU A 40 8.05 -14.86 -2.13
CA LEU A 40 7.26 -15.33 -0.98
C LEU A 40 5.90 -14.60 -0.90
N GLU A 41 4.86 -15.34 -0.48
CA GLU A 41 3.59 -14.73 -0.08
C GLU A 41 3.79 -13.78 1.12
N LEU A 42 2.87 -12.86 1.35
CA LEU A 42 3.04 -11.79 2.34
C LEU A 42 3.41 -12.32 3.73
N ASN A 43 2.62 -13.28 4.25
CA ASN A 43 2.85 -13.86 5.57
C ASN A 43 4.11 -14.71 5.64
N ASP A 44 4.46 -15.40 4.54
CA ASP A 44 5.69 -16.18 4.46
C ASP A 44 6.91 -15.26 4.40
N LEU A 45 6.82 -14.14 3.71
CA LEU A 45 7.86 -13.12 3.69
C LEU A 45 8.09 -12.57 5.10
N HIS A 46 7.03 -12.13 5.80
CA HIS A 46 7.15 -11.64 7.17
C HIS A 46 7.80 -12.68 8.08
N ARG A 47 7.33 -13.94 8.05
CA ARG A 47 7.91 -15.05 8.83
C ARG A 47 9.39 -15.27 8.50
N ARG A 48 9.75 -15.25 7.22
CA ARG A 48 11.13 -15.41 6.72
C ARG A 48 12.07 -14.34 7.26
N LEU A 49 11.59 -13.09 7.28
CA LEU A 49 12.38 -11.94 7.69
C LEU A 49 12.56 -11.87 9.21
N PHE A 50 11.47 -12.04 9.97
CA PHE A 50 11.42 -11.76 11.41
C PHE A 50 11.60 -13.05 12.25
N GLU A 51 10.72 -14.03 12.10
CA GLU A 51 10.73 -15.23 12.95
C GLU A 51 11.92 -16.13 12.62
N GLN A 52 12.19 -16.37 11.33
CA GLN A 52 13.34 -17.16 10.87
C GLN A 52 14.64 -16.35 10.82
N ARG A 53 14.60 -15.06 11.16
CA ARG A 53 15.73 -14.15 11.24
C ARG A 53 16.60 -14.07 9.99
N GLY A 54 16.01 -14.21 8.79
CA GLY A 54 16.74 -14.19 7.52
C GLY A 54 17.55 -12.92 7.25
N LEU A 55 17.17 -11.81 7.88
CA LEU A 55 17.90 -10.54 7.80
C LEU A 55 19.15 -10.49 8.71
N ALA A 56 19.27 -11.39 9.69
CA ALA A 56 20.36 -11.41 10.65
C ALA A 56 21.39 -12.52 10.41
N ASP A 57 21.00 -13.63 9.79
CA ASP A 57 21.80 -14.87 9.69
C ASP A 57 22.78 -14.90 8.50
N GLY A 58 22.72 -13.87 7.62
CA GLY A 58 23.55 -13.78 6.42
C GLY A 58 23.01 -14.57 5.24
N SER A 59 21.78 -15.09 5.32
CA SER A 59 21.12 -15.80 4.21
C SER A 59 20.48 -14.85 3.20
N LEU A 60 20.21 -13.61 3.59
CA LEU A 60 19.69 -12.53 2.72
C LEU A 60 20.65 -11.34 2.72
N ASP A 61 20.70 -10.64 1.59
CA ASP A 61 21.46 -9.40 1.42
C ASP A 61 20.53 -8.18 1.29
N ILE A 62 19.44 -8.32 0.54
CA ILE A 62 18.42 -7.30 0.35
C ILE A 62 17.05 -7.94 0.56
N THR A 63 16.11 -7.17 1.06
CA THR A 63 14.70 -7.59 1.08
C THR A 63 13.79 -6.47 0.61
N PHE A 64 12.65 -6.86 0.07
CA PHE A 64 11.47 -6.00 0.04
C PHE A 64 10.90 -5.95 1.46
N LEU A 65 10.71 -4.74 1.95
CA LEU A 65 10.13 -4.50 3.26
C LEU A 65 8.98 -3.50 3.09
N SER A 66 7.83 -3.83 3.63
CA SER A 66 6.71 -2.89 3.69
C SER A 66 7.03 -1.79 4.70
N THR A 67 6.68 -0.54 4.41
CA THR A 67 7.04 0.59 5.27
C THR A 67 6.46 0.50 6.68
N ASP A 68 5.34 -0.18 6.87
CA ASP A 68 4.74 -0.46 8.17
C ASP A 68 5.51 -1.50 9.01
N TRP A 69 6.43 -2.25 8.40
CA TRP A 69 7.33 -3.20 9.09
C TRP A 69 8.70 -2.59 9.43
N LEU A 70 9.02 -1.39 8.94
CA LEU A 70 10.34 -0.78 9.12
C LEU A 70 10.70 -0.55 10.58
N ALA A 71 9.74 -0.10 11.39
CA ALA A 71 9.99 0.15 12.83
C ALA A 71 10.28 -1.15 13.58
N GLU A 72 9.61 -2.26 13.24
CA GLU A 72 9.89 -3.58 13.81
C GLU A 72 11.29 -4.06 13.41
N ALA A 73 11.63 -3.95 12.12
CA ALA A 73 12.93 -4.38 11.61
C ALA A 73 14.08 -3.56 12.21
N GLN A 74 13.90 -2.25 12.35
CA GLN A 74 14.87 -1.35 12.95
C GLN A 74 15.06 -1.64 14.44
N ALA A 75 13.97 -1.76 15.21
CA ALA A 75 14.03 -2.03 16.65
C ALA A 75 14.66 -3.39 16.97
N ALA A 76 14.49 -4.38 16.08
CA ALA A 76 15.12 -5.70 16.19
C ALA A 76 16.57 -5.74 15.65
N GLY A 77 17.11 -4.63 15.13
CA GLY A 77 18.47 -4.56 14.56
C GLY A 77 18.66 -5.43 13.31
N LEU A 78 17.61 -5.59 12.49
CA LEU A 78 17.59 -6.50 11.35
C LEU A 78 17.99 -5.83 10.03
N ILE A 79 18.00 -4.52 9.97
CA ILE A 79 18.31 -3.72 8.76
C ILE A 79 19.38 -2.67 9.05
N ASP A 80 20.18 -2.33 8.04
CA ASP A 80 21.22 -1.31 8.14
C ASP A 80 20.63 0.09 7.92
N ASP A 81 21.16 1.08 8.65
CA ASP A 81 20.98 2.50 8.33
C ASP A 81 21.71 2.84 7.01
N LEU A 82 20.96 3.36 6.05
CA LEU A 82 21.49 3.74 4.73
C LEU A 82 22.12 5.14 4.72
N THR A 83 21.94 5.96 5.76
CA THR A 83 22.47 7.34 5.82
C THR A 83 23.99 7.42 5.57
N PRO A 84 24.83 6.59 6.22
CA PRO A 84 26.28 6.62 5.95
C PRO A 84 26.65 6.18 4.52
N ARG A 85 25.83 5.31 3.92
CA ARG A 85 26.03 4.83 2.54
C ARG A 85 25.63 5.88 1.51
N LEU A 86 24.49 6.55 1.74
CA LEU A 86 24.07 7.70 0.92
C LEU A 86 25.10 8.83 0.93
N ALA A 87 25.72 9.11 2.10
CA ALA A 87 26.76 10.14 2.19
C ALA A 87 28.04 9.77 1.41
N ARG A 88 28.44 8.48 1.42
CA ARG A 88 29.66 7.99 0.78
C ARG A 88 29.52 7.71 -0.71
N ALA A 89 28.38 7.15 -1.10
CA ALA A 89 28.05 6.74 -2.45
C ALA A 89 26.60 7.12 -2.76
N PRO A 90 26.32 8.38 -3.10
CA PRO A 90 24.95 8.90 -3.27
C PRO A 90 24.26 8.27 -4.48
N ILE A 91 22.95 8.33 -4.46
CA ILE A 91 22.09 8.06 -5.61
C ILE A 91 21.91 9.38 -6.37
N ALA A 92 21.97 9.33 -7.69
CA ALA A 92 21.76 10.52 -8.52
C ALA A 92 20.36 11.11 -8.24
N ASP A 93 20.29 12.42 -8.08
CA ASP A 93 19.07 13.19 -7.83
C ASP A 93 18.36 12.85 -6.51
N PHE A 94 19.04 12.19 -5.58
CA PHE A 94 18.49 11.98 -4.23
C PHE A 94 18.72 13.23 -3.35
N PRO A 95 17.73 13.70 -2.59
CA PRO A 95 16.35 13.18 -2.44
C PRO A 95 15.33 13.78 -3.43
N GLN A 96 15.70 14.73 -4.29
CA GLN A 96 14.81 15.61 -5.06
C GLN A 96 13.94 14.87 -6.08
N ALA A 97 14.37 13.70 -6.54
CA ALA A 97 13.64 12.92 -7.53
C ALA A 97 12.41 12.19 -6.96
N TRP A 98 12.25 12.18 -5.65
CA TRP A 98 11.12 11.55 -4.95
C TRP A 98 10.19 12.59 -4.32
N SER A 99 8.94 12.20 -4.10
CA SER A 99 8.03 12.98 -3.25
C SER A 99 8.52 12.93 -1.80
N PRO A 100 8.45 14.03 -1.02
CA PRO A 100 8.78 14.01 0.41
C PRO A 100 8.03 12.92 1.18
N SER A 101 6.76 12.69 0.87
CA SER A 101 5.92 11.65 1.49
C SER A 101 6.48 10.23 1.34
N LEU A 102 7.29 9.97 0.28
CA LEU A 102 7.97 8.70 0.09
C LEU A 102 9.28 8.57 0.89
N LEU A 103 9.80 9.66 1.43
CA LEU A 103 11.08 9.64 2.17
C LEU A 103 10.88 9.74 3.69
N GLU A 104 9.76 10.32 4.11
CA GLU A 104 9.45 10.53 5.54
C GLU A 104 9.30 9.22 6.30
N LEU A 105 8.62 8.21 5.72
CA LEU A 105 8.37 6.92 6.37
C LEU A 105 9.63 6.12 6.70
N GLN A 106 10.70 6.31 5.96
CA GLN A 106 11.98 5.63 6.20
C GLN A 106 12.92 6.46 7.10
N SER A 107 12.56 7.73 7.37
CA SER A 107 13.41 8.67 8.10
C SER A 107 12.96 8.78 9.56
N PHE A 108 13.43 7.91 10.42
CA PHE A 108 13.12 7.91 11.86
C PHE A 108 14.30 7.40 12.69
N ALA A 109 14.27 7.58 14.00
CA ALA A 109 15.32 7.19 14.93
C ALA A 109 16.75 7.64 14.48
N GLY A 110 16.84 8.78 13.79
CA GLY A 110 18.11 9.35 13.31
C GLY A 110 18.74 8.66 12.10
N GLY A 111 18.06 7.71 11.46
CA GLY A 111 18.52 6.96 10.30
C GLY A 111 17.56 6.99 9.11
N PHE A 112 17.99 6.41 7.99
CA PHE A 112 17.21 6.18 6.77
C PHE A 112 17.22 4.68 6.44
N TRP A 113 16.06 4.01 6.55
CA TRP A 113 15.99 2.55 6.73
C TRP A 113 15.59 1.76 5.49
N GLY A 114 15.39 2.42 4.36
CA GLY A 114 15.06 1.73 3.10
C GLY A 114 14.95 2.68 1.92
N LEU A 115 15.23 2.21 0.71
CA LEU A 115 15.03 2.97 -0.52
C LEU A 115 13.64 2.71 -1.08
N PRO A 116 12.83 3.74 -1.39
CA PRO A 116 11.57 3.54 -2.08
C PRO A 116 11.76 2.72 -3.36
N TYR A 117 10.90 1.74 -3.59
CA TYR A 117 10.98 0.86 -4.76
C TYR A 117 9.66 0.69 -5.50
N HIS A 118 8.56 0.50 -4.79
CA HIS A 118 7.23 0.37 -5.39
C HIS A 118 6.23 1.12 -4.54
N ASP A 119 5.49 1.97 -5.19
CA ASP A 119 4.48 2.82 -4.59
C ASP A 119 3.07 2.43 -5.04
N GLY A 120 2.08 3.16 -4.59
CA GLY A 120 0.70 3.04 -5.00
C GLY A 120 -0.25 3.43 -3.90
N PRO A 121 -0.36 4.75 -3.60
CA PRO A 121 -1.22 5.24 -2.53
C PRO A 121 -2.66 4.78 -2.72
N ALA A 122 -3.38 4.59 -1.61
CA ALA A 122 -4.80 4.26 -1.67
C ALA A 122 -5.58 5.41 -2.32
N CYS A 123 -6.47 5.08 -3.24
CA CYS A 123 -7.29 6.05 -3.99
C CYS A 123 -8.68 5.49 -4.30
N LEU A 124 -9.57 6.35 -4.76
CA LEU A 124 -10.82 5.94 -5.40
C LEU A 124 -10.49 5.47 -6.83
N ILE A 125 -10.87 4.25 -7.17
CA ILE A 125 -10.76 3.66 -8.51
C ILE A 125 -12.17 3.42 -9.04
N TYR A 126 -12.46 3.86 -10.25
CA TYR A 126 -13.82 3.81 -10.77
C TYR A 126 -13.91 3.58 -12.29
N ARG A 127 -15.04 3.08 -12.72
CA ARG A 127 -15.42 2.87 -14.11
C ARG A 127 -16.01 4.15 -14.70
N THR A 128 -15.26 4.76 -15.62
CA THR A 128 -15.66 6.03 -16.27
C THR A 128 -16.91 5.89 -17.14
N ASP A 129 -17.03 4.78 -17.86
CA ASP A 129 -18.18 4.47 -18.70
C ASP A 129 -19.46 4.32 -17.88
N LEU A 130 -19.40 3.64 -16.75
CA LEU A 130 -20.58 3.42 -15.90
C LEU A 130 -21.07 4.71 -15.22
N LEU A 131 -20.14 5.57 -14.78
CA LEU A 131 -20.52 6.89 -14.25
C LEU A 131 -21.17 7.74 -15.35
N ALA A 132 -20.60 7.74 -16.56
CA ALA A 132 -21.15 8.48 -17.69
C ALA A 132 -22.56 7.98 -18.10
N GLU A 133 -22.74 6.65 -18.22
CA GLU A 133 -24.05 6.04 -18.53
C GLU A 133 -25.12 6.38 -17.48
N ALA A 134 -24.74 6.45 -16.21
CA ALA A 134 -25.65 6.76 -15.11
C ALA A 134 -25.82 8.27 -14.87
N ALA A 135 -25.13 9.14 -15.63
CA ALA A 135 -25.03 10.58 -15.45
C ALA A 135 -24.59 10.98 -14.03
N LEU A 136 -23.63 10.25 -13.47
CA LEU A 136 -23.08 10.48 -12.14
C LEU A 136 -21.73 11.22 -12.23
N ALA A 137 -21.54 12.17 -11.34
CA ALA A 137 -20.22 12.74 -11.09
C ALA A 137 -19.32 11.77 -10.30
N VAL A 138 -18.01 11.98 -10.35
CA VAL A 138 -17.06 11.28 -9.50
C VAL A 138 -17.36 11.59 -8.03
N PRO A 139 -17.56 10.57 -7.18
CA PRO A 139 -17.89 10.77 -5.76
C PRO A 139 -16.76 11.51 -5.01
N ARG A 140 -17.11 12.58 -4.30
CA ARG A 140 -16.19 13.37 -3.48
C ARG A 140 -16.40 13.18 -1.98
N THR A 141 -17.54 12.62 -1.60
CA THR A 141 -17.88 12.29 -0.21
C THR A 141 -18.27 10.83 -0.09
N TRP A 142 -18.17 10.28 1.11
CA TRP A 142 -18.57 8.89 1.38
C TRP A 142 -20.07 8.67 1.16
N ALA A 143 -20.89 9.69 1.38
CA ALA A 143 -22.32 9.63 1.06
C ALA A 143 -22.56 9.51 -0.45
N GLU A 144 -21.85 10.30 -1.26
CA GLU A 144 -21.89 10.22 -2.73
C GLU A 144 -21.34 8.88 -3.24
N PHE A 145 -20.26 8.38 -2.62
CA PHE A 145 -19.70 7.06 -2.94
C PHE A 145 -20.74 5.95 -2.72
N HIS A 146 -21.40 5.93 -1.57
CA HIS A 146 -22.42 4.95 -1.25
C HIS A 146 -23.63 5.05 -2.19
N ALA A 147 -24.11 6.28 -2.47
CA ALA A 147 -25.20 6.52 -3.41
C ALA A 147 -24.83 6.06 -4.84
N ALA A 148 -23.62 6.35 -5.31
CA ALA A 148 -23.14 5.90 -6.60
C ALA A 148 -23.02 4.36 -6.65
N ALA A 149 -22.51 3.74 -5.59
CA ALA A 149 -22.42 2.28 -5.49
C ALA A 149 -23.81 1.63 -5.63
N ARG A 150 -24.82 2.12 -4.91
CA ARG A 150 -26.21 1.65 -5.05
C ARG A 150 -26.74 1.83 -6.47
N ARG A 151 -26.49 2.99 -7.08
CA ARG A 151 -26.99 3.30 -8.43
C ARG A 151 -26.37 2.44 -9.51
N LEU A 152 -25.09 2.04 -9.33
CA LEU A 152 -24.33 1.23 -10.28
C LEU A 152 -24.43 -0.28 -10.02
N HIS A 153 -25.09 -0.67 -8.92
CA HIS A 153 -25.26 -2.07 -8.54
C HIS A 153 -26.21 -2.78 -9.52
N ALA A 154 -25.76 -3.81 -10.17
CA ALA A 154 -26.49 -4.57 -11.17
C ALA A 154 -26.13 -6.07 -11.11
N PRO A 155 -26.48 -6.80 -10.04
CA PRO A 155 -26.05 -8.17 -9.82
C PRO A 155 -26.56 -9.15 -10.91
N ARG A 156 -27.71 -8.85 -11.52
CA ARG A 156 -28.21 -9.61 -12.67
C ARG A 156 -27.31 -9.53 -13.89
N LEU A 157 -26.45 -8.50 -13.98
CA LEU A 157 -25.43 -8.32 -15.01
C LEU A 157 -24.04 -8.76 -14.52
N GLY A 158 -23.95 -9.42 -13.36
CA GLY A 158 -22.70 -9.86 -12.75
C GLY A 158 -21.83 -8.71 -12.22
N ARG A 159 -22.44 -7.55 -11.90
CA ARG A 159 -21.71 -6.36 -11.44
C ARG A 159 -22.29 -5.83 -10.14
N HIS A 160 -21.43 -5.56 -9.19
CA HIS A 160 -21.74 -4.88 -7.93
C HIS A 160 -21.31 -3.42 -7.97
N GLY A 161 -21.94 -2.56 -7.17
CA GLY A 161 -21.57 -1.16 -7.06
C GLY A 161 -20.17 -1.01 -6.49
N THR A 162 -19.90 -1.68 -5.38
CA THR A 162 -18.59 -1.75 -4.73
C THR A 162 -18.37 -3.12 -4.07
N ALA A 163 -17.19 -3.32 -3.50
CA ALA A 163 -16.89 -4.42 -2.58
C ALA A 163 -15.94 -3.92 -1.49
N LEU A 164 -15.86 -4.63 -0.36
CA LEU A 164 -15.00 -4.31 0.77
C LEU A 164 -13.96 -5.40 0.97
N ALA A 165 -12.72 -5.01 1.22
CA ALA A 165 -11.62 -5.90 1.54
C ALA A 165 -11.48 -6.01 3.07
N LEU A 166 -12.27 -6.90 3.71
CA LEU A 166 -12.30 -7.09 5.15
C LEU A 166 -11.61 -8.39 5.62
N PHE A 167 -10.82 -9.02 4.76
CA PHE A 167 -10.00 -10.16 5.19
C PHE A 167 -8.98 -9.69 6.24
N PRO A 168 -8.91 -10.33 7.43
CA PRO A 168 -8.09 -9.86 8.54
C PRO A 168 -6.60 -10.24 8.36
N ASP A 169 -5.92 -9.59 7.44
CA ASP A 169 -4.50 -9.82 7.11
C ASP A 169 -3.53 -8.85 7.81
N GLY A 170 -4.03 -8.02 8.71
CA GLY A 170 -3.22 -6.99 9.39
C GLY A 170 -2.95 -5.76 8.53
N HIS A 171 -3.56 -5.66 7.36
CA HIS A 171 -3.33 -4.58 6.39
C HIS A 171 -4.63 -3.88 5.99
N ASN A 172 -5.39 -4.46 5.05
CA ASN A 172 -6.42 -3.71 4.33
C ASN A 172 -7.54 -3.19 5.22
N SER A 173 -8.12 -3.99 6.09
CA SER A 173 -9.17 -3.54 7.01
C SER A 173 -8.65 -2.50 8.01
N PHE A 174 -7.44 -2.68 8.53
CA PHE A 174 -6.78 -1.69 9.38
C PHE A 174 -6.57 -0.35 8.65
N TYR A 175 -6.10 -0.41 7.40
CA TYR A 175 -5.85 0.78 6.61
C TYR A 175 -7.15 1.50 6.24
N ASP A 176 -8.16 0.76 5.82
CA ASP A 176 -9.47 1.32 5.49
C ASP A 176 -10.10 2.02 6.70
N PHE A 177 -9.97 1.45 7.90
CA PHE A 177 -10.42 2.12 9.12
C PHE A 177 -9.68 3.43 9.37
N CYS A 178 -8.34 3.45 9.23
CA CYS A 178 -7.55 4.67 9.37
C CYS A 178 -7.97 5.74 8.35
N ILE A 179 -8.14 5.37 7.08
CA ILE A 179 -8.62 6.26 6.00
C ILE A 179 -10.01 6.82 6.36
N GLN A 180 -10.92 5.98 6.84
CA GLN A 180 -12.26 6.40 7.23
C GLN A 180 -12.23 7.42 8.36
N VAL A 181 -11.39 7.22 9.38
CA VAL A 181 -11.24 8.18 10.50
C VAL A 181 -10.60 9.47 10.03
N TRP A 182 -9.49 9.41 9.31
CA TRP A 182 -8.78 10.60 8.81
C TRP A 182 -9.63 11.42 7.85
N SER A 183 -10.39 10.77 6.96
CA SER A 183 -11.25 11.46 6.00
C SER A 183 -12.39 12.21 6.66
N ARG A 184 -12.73 11.91 7.92
CA ARG A 184 -13.68 12.63 8.78
C ARG A 184 -13.03 13.68 9.68
N GLY A 185 -11.73 13.92 9.49
CA GLY A 185 -10.99 14.92 10.26
C GLY A 185 -10.49 14.43 11.62
N GLY A 186 -10.67 13.16 11.95
CA GLY A 186 -10.10 12.51 13.14
C GLY A 186 -8.69 12.00 12.92
N ASP A 187 -8.11 11.48 13.98
CA ASP A 187 -6.87 10.71 13.94
C ASP A 187 -7.01 9.50 14.88
N PRO A 188 -6.86 8.25 14.38
CA PRO A 188 -7.00 7.07 15.22
C PRO A 188 -5.84 6.91 16.21
N PHE A 189 -4.72 7.61 15.99
CA PHE A 189 -3.53 7.53 16.83
C PHE A 189 -2.97 8.91 17.12
N GLY A 190 -2.42 9.09 18.32
CA GLY A 190 -1.60 10.23 18.70
C GLY A 190 -0.11 9.86 18.68
N ASP A 191 0.71 10.71 19.30
CA ASP A 191 2.15 10.51 19.42
C ASP A 191 2.47 9.14 20.03
N GLY A 192 3.49 8.46 19.48
CA GLY A 192 3.91 7.14 19.93
C GLY A 192 2.84 6.05 19.74
N ALA A 193 2.01 6.18 18.73
CA ALA A 193 0.90 5.26 18.41
C ALA A 193 -0.18 5.16 19.51
N ARG A 194 -0.27 6.13 20.44
CA ARG A 194 -1.32 6.16 21.47
C ARG A 194 -2.69 6.14 20.81
N PRO A 195 -3.58 5.19 21.15
CA PRO A 195 -4.87 5.08 20.48
C PRO A 195 -5.79 6.27 20.84
N ARG A 196 -6.57 6.71 19.86
CA ARG A 196 -7.64 7.72 19.95
C ARG A 196 -8.92 7.18 19.33
N LEU A 197 -9.21 5.90 19.58
CA LEU A 197 -10.30 5.19 18.92
C LEU A 197 -11.68 5.61 19.45
N CYS A 198 -11.78 6.13 20.68
CA CYS A 198 -13.04 6.62 21.26
C CYS A 198 -13.37 8.06 20.82
N SER A 199 -13.13 8.43 19.56
CA SER A 199 -13.44 9.74 19.01
C SER A 199 -14.74 9.73 18.18
N PRO A 200 -15.44 10.87 18.03
CA PRO A 200 -16.62 10.95 17.17
C PRO A 200 -16.33 10.52 15.72
N ALA A 201 -15.16 10.89 15.17
CA ALA A 201 -14.77 10.50 13.82
C ALA A 201 -14.56 8.99 13.67
N ALA A 202 -14.04 8.32 14.71
CA ALA A 202 -13.90 6.87 14.71
C ALA A 202 -15.27 6.16 14.84
N ALA A 203 -16.18 6.72 15.63
CA ALA A 203 -17.55 6.19 15.72
C ALA A 203 -18.27 6.29 14.38
N GLU A 204 -18.28 7.48 13.76
CA GLU A 204 -18.87 7.68 12.41
C GLU A 204 -18.21 6.77 11.36
N ALA A 205 -16.89 6.57 11.43
CA ALA A 205 -16.17 5.70 10.53
C ALA A 205 -16.63 4.25 10.64
N LEU A 206 -16.74 3.74 11.87
CA LEU A 206 -17.15 2.36 12.14
C LEU A 206 -18.62 2.13 11.82
N GLU A 207 -19.51 3.09 12.13
CA GLU A 207 -20.92 3.05 11.73
C GLU A 207 -21.08 3.01 10.21
N PHE A 208 -20.35 3.84 9.50
CA PHE A 208 -20.36 3.86 8.03
C PHE A 208 -19.91 2.52 7.44
N LEU A 209 -18.78 1.96 7.91
CA LEU A 209 -18.29 0.67 7.43
C LEU A 209 -19.28 -0.47 7.72
N ARG A 210 -19.89 -0.48 8.90
CA ARG A 210 -20.95 -1.43 9.27
C ARG A 210 -22.15 -1.31 8.34
N ALA A 211 -22.65 -0.09 8.12
CA ALA A 211 -23.80 0.17 7.27
C ALA A 211 -23.52 -0.19 5.81
N LEU A 212 -22.32 0.12 5.33
CA LEU A 212 -21.91 -0.22 3.96
C LEU A 212 -21.78 -1.73 3.80
N ALA A 213 -21.15 -2.43 4.73
CA ALA A 213 -20.99 -3.89 4.68
C ALA A 213 -22.34 -4.64 4.70
N ALA A 214 -23.36 -4.06 5.32
CA ALA A 214 -24.71 -4.64 5.40
C ALA A 214 -25.60 -4.28 4.20
N ASP A 215 -25.12 -3.49 3.23
CA ASP A 215 -25.94 -3.00 2.12
C ASP A 215 -25.82 -3.89 0.87
N ASP A 216 -26.62 -4.94 0.83
CA ASP A 216 -26.70 -5.85 -0.33
C ASP A 216 -27.15 -5.16 -1.64
N ALA A 217 -27.66 -3.93 -1.59
CA ALA A 217 -28.01 -3.14 -2.76
C ALA A 217 -26.83 -2.30 -3.32
N ALA A 218 -25.65 -2.41 -2.73
CA ALA A 218 -24.46 -1.68 -3.14
C ALA A 218 -23.23 -2.60 -3.23
N VAL A 219 -23.08 -3.51 -2.26
CA VAL A 219 -21.83 -4.22 -1.98
C VAL A 219 -21.88 -5.67 -2.50
N ALA A 220 -20.76 -6.14 -3.04
CA ALA A 220 -20.58 -7.55 -3.36
C ALA A 220 -20.55 -8.40 -2.07
N PRO A 221 -21.12 -9.63 -2.08
CA PRO A 221 -21.00 -10.53 -0.96
C PRO A 221 -19.55 -11.00 -0.76
N GLY A 222 -19.25 -11.54 0.43
CA GLY A 222 -17.95 -12.17 0.73
C GLY A 222 -16.87 -11.21 1.19
N ALA A 223 -17.22 -10.04 1.75
CA ALA A 223 -16.24 -9.08 2.24
C ALA A 223 -15.18 -9.67 3.20
N PRO A 224 -15.51 -10.58 4.15
CA PRO A 224 -14.51 -11.18 5.03
C PRO A 224 -13.49 -12.10 4.35
N GLU A 225 -13.75 -12.55 3.13
CA GLU A 225 -12.87 -13.40 2.34
C GLU A 225 -12.04 -12.59 1.30
N LEU A 226 -12.36 -11.30 1.13
CA LEU A 226 -11.69 -10.42 0.19
C LEU A 226 -10.56 -9.65 0.88
N ASP A 227 -9.36 -9.80 0.33
CA ASP A 227 -8.23 -8.90 0.52
C ASP A 227 -8.17 -7.86 -0.62
N SER A 228 -7.22 -6.92 -0.58
CA SER A 228 -7.06 -5.91 -1.63
C SER A 228 -6.77 -6.50 -3.00
N VAL A 229 -6.07 -7.64 -3.07
CA VAL A 229 -5.71 -8.29 -4.34
C VAL A 229 -6.97 -8.86 -4.99
N LYS A 230 -7.75 -9.64 -4.24
CA LYS A 230 -9.00 -10.22 -4.73
C LYS A 230 -10.00 -9.13 -5.15
N LEU A 231 -10.13 -8.07 -4.34
CA LEU A 231 -10.96 -6.91 -4.69
C LEU A 231 -10.49 -6.25 -6.00
N GLY A 232 -9.19 -6.00 -6.12
CA GLY A 232 -8.59 -5.43 -7.33
C GLY A 232 -8.84 -6.28 -8.57
N LEU A 233 -8.73 -7.61 -8.46
CA LEU A 233 -9.02 -8.54 -9.55
C LEU A 233 -10.52 -8.54 -9.93
N LEU A 234 -11.43 -8.49 -8.96
CA LEU A 234 -12.86 -8.35 -9.23
C LEU A 234 -13.17 -7.06 -10.03
N PHE A 235 -12.49 -5.96 -9.71
CA PHE A 235 -12.61 -4.74 -10.49
C PHE A 235 -12.08 -4.91 -11.92
N CYS A 236 -10.88 -5.49 -12.09
CA CYS A 236 -10.29 -5.75 -13.40
C CYS A 236 -11.16 -6.69 -14.24
N GLU A 237 -11.87 -7.63 -13.63
CA GLU A 237 -12.87 -8.51 -14.29
C GLU A 237 -14.18 -7.80 -14.64
N GLY A 238 -14.35 -6.53 -14.24
CA GLY A 238 -15.57 -5.74 -14.48
C GLY A 238 -16.73 -6.07 -13.54
N LYS A 239 -16.48 -6.81 -12.46
CA LYS A 239 -17.48 -7.22 -11.47
C LYS A 239 -17.79 -6.16 -10.42
N VAL A 240 -16.98 -5.09 -10.33
CA VAL A 240 -17.14 -3.97 -9.40
C VAL A 240 -17.07 -2.67 -10.16
N ALA A 241 -17.96 -1.72 -9.85
CA ALA A 241 -18.05 -0.44 -10.57
C ALA A 241 -17.09 0.62 -10.01
N LEU A 242 -16.92 0.66 -8.70
CA LEU A 242 -16.01 1.58 -8.00
C LEU A 242 -15.51 0.94 -6.69
N MET A 243 -14.31 1.28 -6.28
CA MET A 243 -13.70 0.78 -5.05
C MET A 243 -12.68 1.78 -4.50
N THR A 244 -12.39 1.72 -3.23
CA THR A 244 -11.16 2.27 -2.65
C THR A 244 -10.12 1.15 -2.59
N ASN A 245 -8.95 1.38 -3.18
CA ASN A 245 -7.88 0.38 -3.21
C ASN A 245 -6.56 1.05 -3.61
N TRP A 246 -5.49 0.28 -3.64
CA TRP A 246 -4.17 0.74 -4.08
C TRP A 246 -4.18 1.13 -5.55
N PHE A 247 -3.53 2.23 -5.89
CA PHE A 247 -3.35 2.73 -7.26
C PHE A 247 -2.85 1.63 -8.22
N GLY A 248 -2.02 0.72 -7.72
CA GLY A 248 -1.49 -0.40 -8.49
C GLY A 248 -2.57 -1.26 -9.14
N PHE A 249 -3.77 -1.39 -8.55
CA PHE A 249 -4.86 -2.16 -9.16
C PHE A 249 -5.55 -1.41 -10.30
N ALA A 250 -5.58 -0.07 -10.27
CA ALA A 250 -6.01 0.71 -11.43
C ALA A 250 -5.02 0.50 -12.60
N ALA A 251 -3.72 0.61 -12.31
CA ALA A 251 -2.67 0.37 -13.29
C ALA A 251 -2.70 -1.07 -13.84
N LEU A 252 -2.93 -2.07 -12.98
CA LEU A 252 -3.13 -3.46 -13.39
C LEU A 252 -4.31 -3.59 -14.35
N GLY A 253 -5.42 -2.90 -14.09
CA GLY A 253 -6.60 -2.89 -14.94
C GLY A 253 -6.34 -2.43 -16.36
N GLU A 254 -5.38 -1.53 -16.58
CA GLU A 254 -4.95 -1.09 -17.92
C GLU A 254 -3.97 -2.06 -18.57
N ARG A 255 -3.20 -2.81 -17.79
CA ARG A 255 -2.10 -3.64 -18.32
C ARG A 255 -2.43 -5.12 -18.41
N TRP A 256 -3.20 -5.65 -17.47
CA TRP A 256 -3.52 -7.07 -17.41
C TRP A 256 -4.27 -7.51 -18.70
N ARG A 257 -3.78 -8.56 -19.33
CA ARG A 257 -4.29 -9.03 -20.63
C ARG A 257 -5.79 -9.39 -20.57
N GLU A 258 -6.20 -10.00 -19.47
CA GLU A 258 -7.55 -10.49 -19.24
C GLU A 258 -8.49 -9.41 -18.66
N SER A 259 -7.98 -8.20 -18.42
CA SER A 259 -8.77 -7.09 -17.90
C SER A 259 -9.91 -6.73 -18.85
N ARG A 260 -11.11 -6.68 -18.28
CA ARG A 260 -12.35 -6.30 -18.98
C ARG A 260 -12.69 -4.82 -18.85
N VAL A 261 -11.82 -4.07 -18.19
CA VAL A 261 -12.08 -2.65 -17.88
C VAL A 261 -11.08 -1.69 -18.53
N LYS A 262 -10.16 -2.20 -19.31
CA LYS A 262 -9.10 -1.44 -20.00
C LYS A 262 -9.68 -0.27 -20.81
N GLY A 263 -9.06 0.91 -20.67
CA GLY A 263 -9.52 2.16 -21.32
C GLY A 263 -10.80 2.76 -20.71
N ARG A 264 -11.27 2.22 -19.57
CA ARG A 264 -12.50 2.64 -18.89
C ARG A 264 -12.29 2.87 -17.40
N ILE A 265 -11.04 3.13 -17.00
CA ILE A 265 -10.62 3.31 -15.61
C ILE A 265 -10.18 4.75 -15.42
N ALA A 266 -10.49 5.30 -14.27
CA ALA A 266 -9.81 6.49 -13.75
C ALA A 266 -9.67 6.38 -12.24
N VAL A 267 -8.83 7.24 -11.69
CA VAL A 267 -8.58 7.37 -10.25
C VAL A 267 -8.96 8.76 -9.78
N ALA A 268 -9.23 8.89 -8.49
CA ALA A 268 -9.47 10.16 -7.83
C ALA A 268 -9.02 10.07 -6.36
N PRO A 269 -8.80 11.20 -5.67
CA PRO A 269 -8.61 11.20 -4.23
C PRO A 269 -9.74 10.47 -3.49
N ILE A 270 -9.41 9.87 -2.35
CA ILE A 270 -10.37 9.19 -1.48
C ILE A 270 -11.52 10.15 -1.11
N PRO A 271 -12.79 9.69 -1.13
CA PRO A 271 -13.92 10.49 -0.69
C PRO A 271 -13.76 10.99 0.75
N ARG A 272 -14.19 12.21 1.04
CA ARG A 272 -14.14 12.80 2.37
C ARG A 272 -15.42 12.55 3.17
N GLY A 273 -15.32 12.65 4.49
CA GLY A 273 -16.50 12.78 5.35
C GLY A 273 -17.23 14.12 5.12
N THR A 274 -18.51 14.18 5.47
CA THR A 274 -19.35 15.38 5.27
C THR A 274 -19.29 16.36 6.45
N GLY A 275 -18.73 15.94 7.60
CA GLY A 275 -18.63 16.77 8.79
C GLY A 275 -17.57 17.87 8.69
N TYR A 276 -17.56 18.77 9.69
CA TYR A 276 -16.54 19.81 9.82
C TYR A 276 -15.16 19.14 10.02
N GLY A 277 -14.21 19.50 9.16
CA GLY A 277 -12.87 18.87 9.13
C GLY A 277 -12.75 17.69 8.14
N GLY A 278 -13.84 17.31 7.47
CA GLY A 278 -13.81 16.29 6.41
C GLY A 278 -12.89 16.70 5.25
N ARG A 279 -11.95 15.83 4.89
CA ARG A 279 -10.97 16.06 3.81
C ARG A 279 -10.64 14.75 3.10
N SER A 280 -10.27 14.85 1.83
CA SER A 280 -9.66 13.70 1.14
C SER A 280 -8.32 13.38 1.79
N VAL A 281 -8.07 12.11 1.97
CA VAL A 281 -6.79 11.58 2.46
C VAL A 281 -6.44 10.35 1.67
N SER A 282 -5.15 10.07 1.54
CA SER A 282 -4.63 8.83 1.01
C SER A 282 -3.76 8.17 2.06
N LEU A 283 -3.67 6.88 2.06
CA LEU A 283 -2.72 6.16 2.89
C LEU A 283 -1.47 5.89 2.08
N ASN A 284 -0.32 6.20 2.68
CA ASN A 284 0.98 5.92 2.09
C ASN A 284 1.63 4.75 2.85
N VAL A 285 1.49 3.55 2.30
CA VAL A 285 2.21 2.32 2.70
C VAL A 285 2.73 1.69 1.41
N PHE A 286 4.03 1.46 1.33
CA PHE A 286 4.68 1.04 0.09
C PHE A 286 5.89 0.13 0.37
N TRP A 287 6.51 -0.36 -0.71
CA TRP A 287 7.63 -1.30 -0.62
C TRP A 287 8.95 -0.58 -0.82
N VAL A 288 9.89 -0.87 0.07
CA VAL A 288 11.27 -0.38 0.00
C VAL A 288 12.24 -1.53 -0.21
N LEU A 289 13.41 -1.23 -0.75
CA LEU A 289 14.58 -2.09 -0.66
C LEU A 289 15.30 -1.79 0.65
N ALA A 290 15.41 -2.77 1.53
CA ALA A 290 16.15 -2.68 2.77
C ALA A 290 17.41 -3.58 2.72
N LEU A 291 18.51 -3.08 3.28
CA LEU A 291 19.77 -3.80 3.39
C LEU A 291 19.78 -4.63 4.66
N ALA A 292 19.94 -5.95 4.54
CA ALA A 292 19.96 -6.87 5.67
C ALA A 292 21.19 -6.63 6.56
N ALA A 293 20.98 -6.52 7.87
CA ALA A 293 22.07 -6.31 8.83
C ALA A 293 23.08 -7.45 8.83
N GLY A 294 22.63 -8.70 8.63
CA GLY A 294 23.48 -9.90 8.53
C GLY A 294 24.17 -10.11 7.19
N SER A 295 23.90 -9.24 6.17
CA SER A 295 24.50 -9.41 4.84
C SER A 295 26.03 -9.43 4.89
N ARG A 296 26.62 -10.39 4.19
CA ARG A 296 28.08 -10.50 3.96
C ARG A 296 28.51 -9.85 2.65
N GLN A 297 27.57 -9.33 1.85
CA GLN A 297 27.77 -8.72 0.54
C GLN A 297 27.28 -7.25 0.51
N LYS A 298 27.44 -6.52 1.61
CA LYS A 298 26.86 -5.18 1.80
C LYS A 298 27.23 -4.18 0.71
N GLU A 299 28.47 -4.23 0.19
CA GLU A 299 28.90 -3.30 -0.87
C GLU A 299 28.27 -3.66 -2.22
N LEU A 300 28.18 -4.94 -2.54
CA LEU A 300 27.47 -5.41 -3.75
C LEU A 300 25.99 -5.10 -3.65
N ALA A 301 25.36 -5.36 -2.51
CA ALA A 301 23.97 -5.07 -2.24
C ALA A 301 23.66 -3.57 -2.40
N TRP A 302 24.48 -2.68 -1.81
CA TRP A 302 24.33 -1.25 -1.95
C TRP A 302 24.53 -0.78 -3.40
N SER A 303 25.51 -1.33 -4.12
CA SER A 303 25.73 -1.01 -5.53
C SER A 303 24.51 -1.37 -6.38
N PHE A 304 23.90 -2.54 -6.15
CA PHE A 304 22.67 -2.93 -6.83
C PHE A 304 21.48 -2.04 -6.44
N MET A 305 21.29 -1.74 -5.15
CA MET A 305 20.20 -0.86 -4.69
C MET A 305 20.30 0.52 -5.36
N ARG A 306 21.49 1.08 -5.46
CA ARG A 306 21.72 2.36 -6.17
C ARG A 306 21.38 2.27 -7.65
N HIS A 307 21.74 1.16 -8.30
CA HIS A 307 21.41 0.92 -9.71
C HIS A 307 19.90 0.80 -9.90
N ALA A 308 19.22 0.00 -9.08
CA ALA A 308 17.77 -0.18 -9.13
C ALA A 308 16.99 1.12 -8.90
N ALA A 309 17.56 2.05 -8.10
CA ALA A 309 16.97 3.35 -7.82
C ALA A 309 17.19 4.43 -8.89
N THR A 310 17.89 4.13 -9.99
CA THR A 310 18.09 5.10 -11.10
C THR A 310 16.80 5.33 -11.89
N ALA A 311 16.68 6.49 -12.56
CA ALA A 311 15.49 6.80 -13.34
C ALA A 311 15.15 5.78 -14.44
N PRO A 312 16.12 5.23 -15.23
CA PRO A 312 15.82 4.17 -16.19
C PRO A 312 15.30 2.89 -15.52
N MET A 313 15.82 2.52 -14.36
CA MET A 313 15.41 1.31 -13.65
C MET A 313 14.05 1.49 -12.97
N ASP A 314 13.73 2.66 -12.48
CA ASP A 314 12.41 3.00 -11.95
C ASP A 314 11.33 2.99 -13.06
N LYS A 315 11.63 3.55 -14.22
CA LYS A 315 10.77 3.41 -15.42
C LYS A 315 10.60 1.94 -15.82
N LEU A 316 11.68 1.15 -15.79
CA LEU A 316 11.62 -0.30 -16.07
C LEU A 316 10.69 -1.00 -15.07
N THR A 317 10.77 -0.70 -13.78
CA THR A 317 9.85 -1.22 -12.75
C THR A 317 8.39 -0.98 -13.14
N THR A 318 8.08 0.22 -13.62
CA THR A 318 6.72 0.56 -14.08
C THR A 318 6.33 -0.19 -15.35
N LEU A 319 7.23 -0.32 -16.29
CA LEU A 319 6.99 -1.06 -17.53
C LEU A 319 6.81 -2.57 -17.30
N GLU A 320 7.35 -3.13 -16.22
CA GLU A 320 7.08 -4.50 -15.78
C GLU A 320 5.73 -4.65 -15.05
N GLY A 321 5.09 -3.56 -14.66
CA GLY A 321 3.74 -3.56 -14.08
C GLY A 321 3.67 -3.21 -12.59
N ALA A 322 4.80 -2.92 -11.96
CA ALA A 322 4.84 -2.31 -10.64
C ALA A 322 4.63 -0.77 -10.76
N ILE A 323 4.71 -0.04 -9.68
CA ILE A 323 4.54 1.42 -9.68
C ILE A 323 5.86 2.06 -9.27
N GLY A 324 6.49 2.77 -10.21
CA GLY A 324 7.72 3.51 -9.96
C GLY A 324 7.50 4.65 -8.96
N VAL A 325 8.58 5.02 -8.30
CA VAL A 325 8.58 5.95 -7.16
C VAL A 325 9.20 7.30 -7.48
N ARG A 326 9.73 7.48 -8.67
CA ARG A 326 10.36 8.75 -9.09
C ARG A 326 9.35 9.65 -9.81
N ARG A 327 9.39 10.94 -9.50
CA ARG A 327 8.56 11.95 -10.18
C ARG A 327 8.74 11.94 -11.69
N SER A 328 9.99 11.69 -12.18
CA SER A 328 10.27 11.56 -13.61
C SER A 328 9.51 10.41 -14.27
N THR A 329 9.26 9.32 -13.54
CA THR A 329 8.46 8.18 -14.03
C THR A 329 6.97 8.55 -14.02
N TRP A 330 6.50 9.28 -13.00
CA TRP A 330 5.10 9.70 -12.90
C TRP A 330 4.67 10.62 -14.06
N SER A 331 5.58 11.50 -14.50
CA SER A 331 5.36 12.40 -15.63
C SER A 331 5.83 11.86 -16.99
N ASP A 332 6.37 10.64 -17.04
CA ASP A 332 6.92 10.07 -18.26
C ASP A 332 5.82 9.84 -19.32
N PRO A 333 5.99 10.37 -20.58
CA PRO A 333 4.96 10.25 -21.61
C PRO A 333 4.68 8.82 -22.06
N ASP A 334 5.68 7.92 -22.05
CA ASP A 334 5.45 6.53 -22.44
C ASP A 334 4.67 5.78 -21.38
N VAL A 335 4.95 6.05 -20.10
CA VAL A 335 4.21 5.51 -18.97
C VAL A 335 2.76 5.99 -19.01
N ASN A 336 2.53 7.30 -19.19
CA ASN A 336 1.19 7.87 -19.25
C ASN A 336 0.40 7.46 -20.51
N ARG A 337 1.07 7.04 -21.58
CA ARG A 337 0.41 6.43 -22.73
C ARG A 337 -0.13 5.03 -22.40
N LEU A 338 0.57 4.28 -21.55
CA LEU A 338 0.16 2.93 -21.11
C LEU A 338 -0.86 2.94 -19.98
N ILE A 339 -0.74 3.92 -19.07
CA ILE A 339 -1.59 4.10 -17.90
C ILE A 339 -1.97 5.58 -17.84
N PRO A 340 -3.09 6.00 -18.46
CA PRO A 340 -3.39 7.41 -18.73
C PRO A 340 -3.51 8.32 -17.51
N PHE A 341 -3.68 7.76 -16.32
CA PHE A 341 -3.80 8.47 -15.04
C PHE A 341 -2.56 8.34 -14.15
N PHE A 342 -1.40 7.92 -14.69
CA PHE A 342 -0.20 7.71 -13.86
C PHE A 342 0.33 9.02 -13.24
N HIS A 343 0.12 10.14 -13.93
CA HIS A 343 0.45 11.48 -13.43
C HIS A 343 -0.37 11.91 -12.20
N GLU A 344 -1.51 11.29 -11.94
CA GLU A 344 -2.34 11.57 -10.75
C GLU A 344 -1.64 11.17 -9.43
N LEU A 345 -0.58 10.35 -9.49
CA LEU A 345 0.22 10.03 -8.32
C LEU A 345 0.73 11.28 -7.61
N GLU A 346 1.11 12.35 -8.32
CA GLU A 346 1.54 13.60 -7.71
C GLU A 346 0.44 14.17 -6.79
N VAL A 347 -0.80 14.24 -7.28
CA VAL A 347 -1.96 14.74 -6.51
C VAL A 347 -2.30 13.82 -5.34
N LEU A 348 -2.25 12.50 -5.55
CA LEU A 348 -2.54 11.54 -4.49
C LEU A 348 -1.54 11.66 -3.33
N HIS A 349 -0.28 11.95 -3.62
CA HIS A 349 0.76 12.16 -2.61
C HIS A 349 0.57 13.47 -1.81
N GLU A 350 -0.06 14.49 -2.36
CA GLU A 350 -0.41 15.71 -1.61
C GLU A 350 -1.39 15.43 -0.46
N HIS A 351 -2.18 14.37 -0.58
CA HIS A 351 -3.16 13.95 0.42
C HIS A 351 -2.69 12.77 1.28
N ALA A 352 -1.44 12.32 1.09
CA ALA A 352 -0.92 11.14 1.77
C ALA A 352 -0.81 11.34 3.29
N ARG A 353 -1.25 10.34 4.04
CA ARG A 353 -1.03 10.20 5.47
C ARG A 353 -0.30 8.92 5.78
N GLN A 354 0.36 8.92 6.90
CA GLN A 354 1.22 7.81 7.33
C GLN A 354 0.64 7.17 8.58
N LEU A 355 0.84 5.87 8.69
CA LEU A 355 0.64 5.14 9.92
C LEU A 355 1.69 5.56 10.97
N PRO A 356 1.41 5.39 12.26
CA PRO A 356 2.41 5.68 13.29
C PRO A 356 3.61 4.74 13.14
N VAL A 357 4.80 5.28 13.34
CA VAL A 357 6.04 4.50 13.41
C VAL A 357 6.08 3.80 14.78
N HIS A 358 5.80 2.51 14.81
CA HIS A 358 5.80 1.73 16.05
C HIS A 358 6.23 0.28 15.81
N PRO A 359 7.14 -0.31 16.63
CA PRO A 359 7.65 -1.66 16.38
C PRO A 359 6.61 -2.77 16.56
N ARG A 360 5.48 -2.48 17.21
CA ARG A 360 4.36 -3.40 17.39
C ARG A 360 3.13 -3.02 16.56
N LEU A 361 3.33 -2.34 15.42
CA LEU A 361 2.21 -1.89 14.57
C LEU A 361 1.37 -3.08 14.06
N ALA A 362 2.00 -4.21 13.77
CA ALA A 362 1.28 -5.43 13.37
C ALA A 362 0.33 -5.97 14.47
N ASP A 363 0.69 -5.82 15.75
CA ASP A 363 -0.19 -6.18 16.87
C ASP A 363 -1.38 -5.22 16.96
N ILE A 364 -1.15 -3.93 16.73
CA ILE A 364 -2.21 -2.90 16.68
C ILE A 364 -3.17 -3.19 15.52
N ALA A 365 -2.64 -3.50 14.34
CA ALA A 365 -3.44 -3.84 13.17
C ALA A 365 -4.40 -5.02 13.44
N ARG A 366 -3.91 -6.09 14.08
CA ARG A 366 -4.76 -7.22 14.47
C ARG A 366 -5.91 -6.83 15.42
N VAL A 367 -5.71 -5.87 16.31
CA VAL A 367 -6.80 -5.37 17.18
C VAL A 367 -7.85 -4.65 16.35
N ILE A 368 -7.46 -3.88 15.34
CA ILE A 368 -8.40 -3.17 14.47
C ILE A 368 -9.11 -4.14 13.52
N ASP A 369 -8.43 -5.17 13.02
CA ASP A 369 -9.08 -6.23 12.23
C ASP A 369 -10.19 -6.92 13.04
N ASP A 370 -9.92 -7.28 14.30
CA ASP A 370 -10.92 -7.83 15.22
C ASP A 370 -12.09 -6.87 15.47
N LEU A 371 -11.78 -5.56 15.61
CA LEU A 371 -12.79 -4.50 15.76
C LEU A 371 -13.74 -4.49 14.56
N LEU A 372 -13.19 -4.47 13.34
CA LEU A 372 -13.99 -4.43 12.11
C LEU A 372 -14.78 -5.73 11.90
N ALA A 373 -14.17 -6.88 12.14
CA ALA A 373 -14.87 -8.17 12.07
C ALA A 373 -16.07 -8.22 13.03
N LYS A 374 -15.91 -7.78 14.29
CA LYS A 374 -17.02 -7.69 15.25
C LYS A 374 -18.07 -6.66 14.82
N ALA A 375 -17.63 -5.49 14.34
CA ALA A 375 -18.53 -4.42 13.93
C ALA A 375 -19.43 -4.83 12.77
N THR A 376 -18.91 -5.56 11.79
CA THR A 376 -19.68 -5.99 10.62
C THR A 376 -20.48 -7.26 10.83
N ALA A 377 -20.09 -8.12 11.79
CA ALA A 377 -20.79 -9.38 12.08
C ALA A 377 -21.84 -9.28 13.20
N THR A 378 -21.86 -8.20 13.99
CA THR A 378 -22.75 -8.08 15.15
C THR A 378 -23.45 -6.73 15.23
N SER A 379 -24.48 -6.64 16.06
CA SER A 379 -25.20 -5.39 16.41
C SER A 379 -24.70 -4.75 17.71
N LEU A 380 -23.53 -5.12 18.21
CA LEU A 380 -22.94 -4.52 19.40
C LEU A 380 -22.79 -3.00 19.24
N PRO A 381 -22.98 -2.20 20.30
CA PRO A 381 -22.80 -0.75 20.25
C PRO A 381 -21.39 -0.38 19.80
N VAL A 382 -21.30 0.54 18.85
CA VAL A 382 -20.01 1.01 18.26
C VAL A 382 -19.07 1.54 19.35
N GLU A 383 -19.59 2.30 20.30
CA GLU A 383 -18.79 2.88 21.39
C GLU A 383 -18.18 1.79 22.30
N SER A 384 -18.90 0.68 22.49
CA SER A 384 -18.38 -0.44 23.28
C SER A 384 -17.25 -1.17 22.56
N LEU A 385 -17.40 -1.37 21.24
CA LEU A 385 -16.36 -1.98 20.41
C LEU A 385 -15.10 -1.12 20.34
N LEU A 386 -15.28 0.18 20.16
CA LEU A 386 -14.15 1.14 20.11
C LEU A 386 -13.41 1.21 21.46
N ARG A 387 -14.14 1.17 22.58
CA ARG A 387 -13.53 1.15 23.91
C ARG A 387 -12.73 -0.12 24.15
N GLU A 388 -13.27 -1.29 23.79
CA GLU A 388 -12.54 -2.56 23.88
C GLU A 388 -11.23 -2.51 23.05
N ALA A 389 -11.32 -2.01 21.81
CA ALA A 389 -10.14 -1.86 20.95
C ALA A 389 -9.14 -0.85 21.53
N GLN A 390 -9.60 0.30 22.03
CA GLN A 390 -8.80 1.31 22.70
C GLN A 390 -7.96 0.70 23.83
N GLU A 391 -8.59 0.00 24.76
CA GLU A 391 -7.93 -0.64 25.91
C GLU A 391 -6.93 -1.72 25.48
N ARG A 392 -7.22 -2.45 24.40
CA ARG A 392 -6.30 -3.46 23.87
C ARG A 392 -5.06 -2.83 23.27
N VAL A 393 -5.22 -1.75 22.48
CA VAL A 393 -4.08 -1.02 21.89
C VAL A 393 -3.26 -0.32 22.97
N GLU A 394 -3.89 0.27 23.99
CA GLU A 394 -3.18 0.87 25.15
C GLU A 394 -2.22 -0.12 25.81
N ARG A 395 -2.64 -1.38 25.98
CA ARG A 395 -1.76 -2.44 26.53
C ARG A 395 -0.60 -2.84 25.59
N ILE A 396 -0.73 -2.58 24.28
CA ILE A 396 0.34 -2.85 23.32
C ILE A 396 1.40 -1.77 23.35
N VAL A 397 0.99 -0.51 23.49
CA VAL A 397 1.88 0.66 23.42
C VAL A 397 2.42 1.12 24.77
N ALA A 398 1.91 0.55 25.88
CA ALA A 398 2.42 0.77 27.23
C ALA A 398 3.80 0.15 27.42
#